data_e8bdad7d0a087995efd18fef871a35f2
#
_entry.id   e8bdad7d0a087995efd18fef871a35f2
#
_cell.length_a   1.000
_cell.length_b   1.000
_cell.length_c   1.000
_cell.angle_alpha   90.00
_cell.angle_beta   90.00
_cell.angle_gamma   90.00
#
_symmetry.space_group_name_H-M   'P 1'
#
loop_
_entity.id
_entity.type
_entity.pdbx_description
1 polymer ?
#
loop_
_entity_poly.entity_id
_entity_poly.type
_entity_poly.pdbx_seq_one_letter_code
_entity_poly.pdbx_strand_id
1 'polypeptide(L)'
;MADLKALHLTPSEIGADMLVVAAHVHAADTRISRSTESQDAWTREIRLVVPVSDPVRWTAAAPILVRALNFLTGDRWDVGFRKRAKGYAKLVSPAAPTLIPAPFDGVSLFSGGLDSLIGAIDSLNAGETPLLVSHAGEGLVSKSQEQCFHGLKAAYKASSFDRLRVWMSFDSGFVEDVGSEDTTRGRSFLFFSLGLAAGTALGRDFVLKVPENGLIALNVPLDRLRLGALSTRTTHPFYMARWNDLLRALGVGGKVENPYWDKTKGEMVTQCTNPALLKQLAPLSLSCSSPTKGRWTKKPQGHCGYCLPCLIRRASLQGKDSTIYGVPDLKTATLDTRQAEGQQVRSFQIAIARLSKRPELAKALIHKPGPLYDDPSRHDDLADVYRRGLEEVGRLLTGVRTAPS
;
A
#
# COMPACT_ATOMS: atom_id res chain seq x y z
N MET A 1 3.04 17.96 -10.61
CA MET A 1 3.43 18.32 -11.99
C MET A 1 4.89 18.75 -12.07
N ALA A 2 5.38 19.64 -11.18
CA ALA A 2 6.79 20.06 -11.19
C ALA A 2 7.78 18.88 -11.11
N ASP A 3 7.54 17.94 -10.19
CA ASP A 3 8.41 16.78 -9.99
C ASP A 3 8.47 15.85 -11.23
N LEU A 4 7.34 15.68 -11.94
CA LEU A 4 7.32 14.95 -13.20
C LEU A 4 8.11 15.69 -14.30
N LYS A 5 7.98 17.02 -14.38
CA LYS A 5 8.76 17.83 -15.32
C LYS A 5 10.27 17.74 -15.05
N ALA A 6 10.69 17.67 -13.78
CA ALA A 6 12.09 17.50 -13.42
C ALA A 6 12.67 16.16 -13.92
N LEU A 7 11.81 15.16 -14.12
CA LEU A 7 12.16 13.87 -14.73
C LEU A 7 11.89 13.83 -16.25
N HIS A 8 11.61 14.98 -16.88
CA HIS A 8 11.22 15.08 -18.30
C HIS A 8 9.97 14.25 -18.66
N LEU A 9 9.06 14.06 -17.68
CA LEU A 9 7.82 13.32 -17.83
C LEU A 9 6.62 14.23 -17.92
N THR A 10 5.73 13.98 -18.87
CA THR A 10 4.49 14.71 -19.08
C THR A 10 3.33 13.72 -19.09
N PRO A 11 2.49 13.64 -18.04
CA PRO A 11 1.37 12.71 -18.01
C PRO A 11 0.31 13.08 -19.05
N SER A 12 -0.56 12.14 -19.39
CA SER A 12 -1.76 12.44 -20.17
C SER A 12 -2.75 13.30 -19.37
N GLU A 13 -3.73 13.94 -20.04
CA GLU A 13 -4.81 14.67 -19.35
C GLU A 13 -5.62 13.74 -18.41
N ILE A 14 -5.82 12.47 -18.81
CA ILE A 14 -6.45 11.47 -17.93
C ILE A 14 -5.56 11.15 -16.73
N GLY A 15 -4.23 11.07 -16.90
CA GLY A 15 -3.29 10.95 -15.80
C GLY A 15 -3.34 12.14 -14.83
N ALA A 16 -3.48 13.36 -15.36
CA ALA A 16 -3.69 14.55 -14.54
C ALA A 16 -5.06 14.52 -13.82
N ASP A 17 -6.13 14.06 -14.49
CA ASP A 17 -7.44 13.86 -13.85
C ASP A 17 -7.36 12.85 -12.70
N MET A 18 -6.61 11.75 -12.85
CA MET A 18 -6.40 10.77 -11.76
C MET A 18 -5.82 11.45 -10.51
N LEU A 19 -4.87 12.37 -10.68
CA LEU A 19 -4.31 13.14 -9.56
C LEU A 19 -5.34 14.07 -8.92
N VAL A 20 -6.16 14.74 -9.74
CA VAL A 20 -7.25 15.61 -9.25
C VAL A 20 -8.28 14.78 -8.46
N VAL A 21 -8.73 13.65 -9.00
CA VAL A 21 -9.65 12.74 -8.30
C VAL A 21 -9.04 12.25 -6.99
N ALA A 22 -7.76 11.84 -7.03
CA ALA A 22 -7.06 11.35 -5.84
C ALA A 22 -6.89 12.43 -4.77
N ALA A 23 -6.66 13.68 -5.17
CA ALA A 23 -6.58 14.81 -4.24
C ALA A 23 -7.93 15.03 -3.53
N HIS A 24 -9.05 15.01 -4.26
CA HIS A 24 -10.39 15.14 -3.67
C HIS A 24 -10.71 13.98 -2.73
N VAL A 25 -10.42 12.75 -3.14
CA VAL A 25 -10.61 11.56 -2.29
C VAL A 25 -9.75 11.65 -1.04
N HIS A 26 -8.48 12.04 -1.17
CA HIS A 26 -7.56 12.15 -0.03
C HIS A 26 -7.96 13.27 0.93
N ALA A 27 -8.42 14.42 0.41
CA ALA A 27 -8.95 15.50 1.22
C ALA A 27 -10.17 15.05 2.01
N ALA A 28 -11.16 14.42 1.36
CA ALA A 28 -12.36 13.90 2.03
C ALA A 28 -12.02 12.81 3.05
N ASP A 29 -11.14 11.86 2.71
CA ASP A 29 -10.75 10.77 3.62
C ASP A 29 -10.07 11.27 4.89
N THR A 30 -9.28 12.35 4.80
CA THR A 30 -8.47 12.87 5.92
C THR A 30 -9.07 14.10 6.62
N ARG A 31 -10.12 14.72 6.05
CA ARG A 31 -10.69 15.98 6.57
C ARG A 31 -12.16 15.89 6.95
N ILE A 32 -12.78 14.72 6.79
CA ILE A 32 -14.15 14.44 7.22
C ILE A 32 -14.09 13.34 8.27
N SER A 33 -14.31 13.70 9.54
CA SER A 33 -14.20 12.77 10.66
C SER A 33 -15.32 11.73 10.68
N ARG A 34 -14.97 10.46 10.92
CA ARG A 34 -15.96 9.40 11.14
C ARG A 34 -16.71 9.57 12.46
N SER A 35 -16.05 10.13 13.47
CA SER A 35 -16.67 10.30 14.79
C SER A 35 -17.77 11.33 14.80
N THR A 36 -17.73 12.34 13.92
CA THR A 36 -18.72 13.41 13.82
C THR A 36 -19.67 13.26 12.63
N GLU A 37 -19.19 12.73 11.51
CA GLU A 37 -19.89 12.73 10.22
C GLU A 37 -20.44 11.35 9.81
N SER A 38 -20.57 10.41 10.76
CA SER A 38 -21.24 9.14 10.52
C SER A 38 -22.22 8.79 11.62
N GLN A 39 -23.26 8.03 11.30
CA GLN A 39 -24.30 7.62 12.27
C GLN A 39 -23.76 6.60 13.29
N ASP A 40 -22.79 5.78 12.90
CA ASP A 40 -22.24 4.67 13.68
C ASP A 40 -20.76 4.88 14.11
N ALA A 41 -20.26 6.11 13.97
CA ALA A 41 -18.84 6.47 14.13
C ALA A 41 -17.89 5.64 13.25
N TRP A 42 -18.41 5.06 12.16
CA TRP A 42 -17.67 4.11 11.34
C TRP A 42 -17.76 4.33 9.84
N THR A 43 -18.99 4.42 9.29
CA THR A 43 -19.27 4.50 7.87
C THR A 43 -19.78 5.88 7.51
N ARG A 44 -19.01 6.65 6.77
CA ARG A 44 -19.42 7.96 6.23
C ARG A 44 -20.17 7.77 4.90
N GLU A 45 -21.05 8.70 4.60
CA GLU A 45 -21.64 8.91 3.26
C GLU A 45 -21.00 10.14 2.64
N ILE A 46 -20.12 9.94 1.66
CA ILE A 46 -19.29 10.98 1.08
C ILE A 46 -19.69 11.22 -0.37
N ARG A 47 -20.14 12.44 -0.66
CA ARG A 47 -20.44 12.87 -2.02
C ARG A 47 -19.36 13.83 -2.51
N LEU A 48 -18.79 13.55 -3.68
CA LEU A 48 -17.81 14.40 -4.35
C LEU A 48 -18.30 14.80 -5.74
N VAL A 49 -17.97 16.05 -6.15
CA VAL A 49 -18.10 16.49 -7.54
C VAL A 49 -16.74 16.97 -8.03
N VAL A 50 -16.10 16.17 -8.86
CA VAL A 50 -14.71 16.37 -9.26
C VAL A 50 -14.61 17.01 -10.65
N PRO A 51 -13.82 18.09 -10.82
CA PRO A 51 -13.57 18.68 -12.14
C PRO A 51 -12.55 17.84 -12.92
N VAL A 52 -12.93 17.38 -14.12
CA VAL A 52 -12.10 16.53 -14.98
C VAL A 52 -12.09 17.05 -16.43
N SER A 53 -11.14 16.56 -17.24
CA SER A 53 -11.02 16.95 -18.66
C SER A 53 -12.15 16.36 -19.50
N ASP A 54 -12.57 15.13 -19.24
CA ASP A 54 -13.61 14.38 -19.96
C ASP A 54 -14.67 13.85 -18.98
N PRO A 55 -15.68 14.68 -18.59
CA PRO A 55 -16.71 14.25 -17.65
C PRO A 55 -17.55 13.06 -18.14
N VAL A 56 -17.74 12.90 -19.45
CA VAL A 56 -18.53 11.80 -20.00
C VAL A 56 -17.83 10.47 -19.74
N ARG A 57 -16.55 10.39 -20.06
CA ARG A 57 -15.72 9.18 -19.80
C ARG A 57 -15.64 8.86 -18.32
N TRP A 58 -15.38 9.85 -17.47
CA TRP A 58 -15.29 9.68 -16.03
C TRP A 58 -16.62 9.27 -15.41
N THR A 59 -17.74 9.82 -15.90
CA THR A 59 -19.08 9.40 -15.43
C THR A 59 -19.38 7.95 -15.80
N ALA A 60 -19.00 7.50 -16.99
CA ALA A 60 -19.11 6.09 -17.37
C ALA A 60 -18.25 5.17 -16.49
N ALA A 61 -17.08 5.64 -16.03
CA ALA A 61 -16.18 4.90 -15.15
C ALA A 61 -16.56 5.01 -13.64
N ALA A 62 -17.46 5.93 -13.26
CA ALA A 62 -17.83 6.21 -11.88
C ALA A 62 -18.24 4.96 -11.07
N PRO A 63 -19.06 4.01 -11.60
CA PRO A 63 -19.44 2.81 -10.85
C PRO A 63 -18.24 1.94 -10.44
N ILE A 64 -17.19 1.88 -11.27
CA ILE A 64 -15.96 1.12 -10.98
C ILE A 64 -15.18 1.82 -9.88
N LEU A 65 -15.00 3.15 -9.99
CA LEU A 65 -14.31 3.98 -9.00
C LEU A 65 -15.00 3.89 -7.64
N VAL A 66 -16.31 4.05 -7.58
CA VAL A 66 -17.11 3.97 -6.35
C VAL A 66 -16.94 2.60 -5.68
N ARG A 67 -16.99 1.50 -6.45
CA ARG A 67 -16.76 0.14 -5.90
C ARG A 67 -15.37 -0.02 -5.33
N ALA A 68 -14.34 0.54 -5.98
CA ALA A 68 -12.97 0.54 -5.47
C ALA A 68 -12.84 1.32 -4.15
N LEU A 69 -13.42 2.52 -4.07
CA LEU A 69 -13.38 3.38 -2.89
C LEU A 69 -14.18 2.80 -1.72
N ASN A 70 -15.40 2.31 -1.96
CA ASN A 70 -16.22 1.66 -0.94
C ASN A 70 -15.50 0.44 -0.33
N PHE A 71 -14.89 -0.37 -1.19
CA PHE A 71 -14.10 -1.52 -0.73
C PHE A 71 -12.89 -1.11 0.10
N LEU A 72 -12.15 -0.08 -0.36
CA LEU A 72 -10.92 0.36 0.29
C LEU A 72 -11.16 0.99 1.65
N THR A 73 -12.15 1.89 1.76
CA THR A 73 -12.34 2.74 2.94
C THR A 73 -13.43 2.22 3.89
N GLY A 74 -14.36 1.42 3.39
CA GLY A 74 -15.56 1.02 4.12
C GLY A 74 -16.62 2.12 4.20
N ASP A 75 -16.41 3.26 3.55
CA ASP A 75 -17.37 4.35 3.44
C ASP A 75 -18.29 4.13 2.22
N ARG A 76 -19.35 4.91 2.12
CA ARG A 76 -20.25 4.97 0.97
C ARG A 76 -19.93 6.21 0.15
N TRP A 77 -19.34 6.01 -1.02
CA TRP A 77 -18.95 7.09 -1.91
C TRP A 77 -19.97 7.29 -3.02
N ASP A 78 -20.27 8.55 -3.32
CA ASP A 78 -21.01 9.01 -4.50
C ASP A 78 -20.12 10.02 -5.20
N VAL A 79 -19.68 9.72 -6.44
CA VAL A 79 -18.71 10.54 -7.17
C VAL A 79 -19.28 10.97 -8.50
N GLY A 80 -19.58 12.25 -8.61
CA GLY A 80 -19.96 12.92 -9.85
C GLY A 80 -18.80 13.69 -10.48
N PHE A 81 -18.93 13.98 -11.76
CA PHE A 81 -17.90 14.67 -12.51
C PHE A 81 -18.46 15.89 -13.24
N ARG A 82 -17.66 16.95 -13.33
CA ARG A 82 -17.98 18.15 -14.09
C ARG A 82 -16.79 18.59 -14.93
N LYS A 83 -17.04 19.40 -15.93
CA LYS A 83 -15.98 19.99 -16.75
C LYS A 83 -15.12 20.94 -15.91
N ARG A 84 -13.82 20.93 -16.12
CA ARG A 84 -12.91 21.91 -15.55
C ARG A 84 -13.26 23.34 -16.00
N ALA A 85 -12.99 24.34 -15.17
CA ALA A 85 -13.14 25.76 -15.53
C ALA A 85 -12.21 26.12 -16.71
N LYS A 86 -12.58 27.17 -17.48
CA LYS A 86 -11.83 27.59 -18.70
C LYS A 86 -10.32 27.74 -18.48
N GLY A 87 -9.90 28.37 -17.37
CA GLY A 87 -8.47 28.56 -17.04
C GLY A 87 -7.71 27.27 -16.74
N TYR A 88 -8.42 26.16 -16.48
CA TYR A 88 -7.87 24.85 -16.14
C TYR A 88 -8.32 23.75 -17.10
N ALA A 89 -8.84 24.13 -18.27
CA ALA A 89 -9.35 23.17 -19.26
C ALA A 89 -8.29 22.14 -19.66
N LYS A 90 -7.03 22.56 -19.70
CA LYS A 90 -5.86 21.70 -19.86
C LYS A 90 -4.92 21.92 -18.67
N LEU A 91 -4.55 20.84 -17.98
CA LEU A 91 -3.55 20.83 -16.89
C LEU A 91 -2.18 20.44 -17.40
N VAL A 92 -2.13 19.80 -18.55
CA VAL A 92 -0.90 19.35 -19.17
C VAL A 92 -0.60 20.20 -20.39
N SER A 93 0.57 20.83 -20.39
CA SER A 93 1.08 21.46 -21.63
C SER A 93 1.56 20.33 -22.55
N PRO A 94 1.28 20.40 -23.86
CA PRO A 94 1.86 19.44 -24.79
C PRO A 94 3.37 19.35 -24.59
N ALA A 95 3.88 18.14 -24.38
CA ALA A 95 5.33 17.94 -24.36
C ALA A 95 5.88 18.32 -25.74
N ALA A 96 6.99 19.04 -25.76
CA ALA A 96 7.75 19.14 -26.99
C ALA A 96 8.11 17.70 -27.44
N PRO A 97 8.03 17.37 -28.73
CA PRO A 97 8.44 16.06 -29.21
C PRO A 97 9.86 15.78 -28.74
N THR A 98 10.00 14.85 -27.81
CA THR A 98 11.32 14.39 -27.36
C THR A 98 11.77 13.28 -28.28
N LEU A 99 12.92 13.45 -28.92
CA LEU A 99 13.55 12.43 -29.75
C LEU A 99 14.02 11.21 -28.92
N ILE A 100 14.16 11.40 -27.62
CA ILE A 100 14.60 10.37 -26.69
C ILE A 100 13.41 9.97 -25.82
N PRO A 101 12.95 8.70 -25.86
CA PRO A 101 11.89 8.22 -24.98
C PRO A 101 12.35 8.25 -23.52
N ALA A 102 11.39 8.33 -22.59
CA ALA A 102 11.68 8.22 -21.16
C ALA A 102 12.50 6.95 -20.87
N PRO A 103 13.57 7.04 -20.06
CA PRO A 103 14.48 5.91 -19.82
C PRO A 103 13.86 4.79 -18.98
N PHE A 104 12.62 4.95 -18.52
CA PHE A 104 11.94 4.02 -17.61
C PHE A 104 11.11 3.02 -18.40
N ASP A 105 11.25 1.73 -18.10
CA ASP A 105 10.50 0.65 -18.74
C ASP A 105 9.16 0.33 -18.04
N GLY A 106 9.00 0.77 -16.80
CA GLY A 106 7.77 0.63 -16.01
C GLY A 106 7.75 1.53 -14.79
N VAL A 107 6.72 1.36 -13.97
CA VAL A 107 6.53 2.11 -12.73
C VAL A 107 6.39 1.12 -11.57
N SER A 108 7.02 1.41 -10.44
CA SER A 108 6.87 0.59 -9.23
C SER A 108 6.58 1.46 -8.00
N LEU A 109 5.58 1.09 -7.20
CA LEU A 109 5.34 1.76 -5.93
C LEU A 109 6.46 1.45 -4.94
N PHE A 110 7.01 2.50 -4.35
CA PHE A 110 8.15 2.41 -3.43
C PHE A 110 7.82 3.07 -2.09
N SER A 111 7.21 2.28 -1.20
CA SER A 111 6.75 2.75 0.11
C SER A 111 7.88 2.93 1.15
N GLY A 112 9.07 2.43 0.88
CA GLY A 112 10.16 2.32 1.85
C GLY A 112 10.05 1.12 2.81
N GLY A 113 9.04 0.27 2.60
CA GLY A 113 8.90 -1.02 3.30
C GLY A 113 9.75 -2.13 2.68
N LEU A 114 9.85 -3.26 3.40
CA LEU A 114 10.67 -4.38 2.97
C LEU A 114 10.22 -4.97 1.62
N ASP A 115 8.91 -5.09 1.38
CA ASP A 115 8.37 -5.66 0.15
C ASP A 115 8.68 -4.79 -1.08
N SER A 116 8.49 -3.47 -0.95
CA SER A 116 8.83 -2.54 -2.03
C SER A 116 10.35 -2.44 -2.27
N LEU A 117 11.17 -2.63 -1.23
CA LEU A 117 12.62 -2.72 -1.38
C LEU A 117 13.03 -3.98 -2.14
N ILE A 118 12.46 -5.15 -1.81
CA ILE A 118 12.72 -6.41 -2.53
C ILE A 118 12.29 -6.25 -3.99
N GLY A 119 11.07 -5.72 -4.24
CA GLY A 119 10.60 -5.51 -5.60
C GLY A 119 11.50 -4.60 -6.43
N ALA A 120 12.07 -3.55 -5.83
CA ALA A 120 13.03 -2.68 -6.49
C ALA A 120 14.36 -3.41 -6.77
N ILE A 121 14.88 -4.19 -5.81
CA ILE A 121 16.10 -4.98 -5.99
C ILE A 121 15.91 -6.00 -7.12
N ASP A 122 14.82 -6.75 -7.12
CA ASP A 122 14.56 -7.79 -8.13
C ASP A 122 14.41 -7.20 -9.53
N SER A 123 13.67 -6.08 -9.68
CA SER A 123 13.56 -5.36 -10.95
C SER A 123 14.91 -4.86 -11.47
N LEU A 124 15.69 -4.20 -10.62
CA LEU A 124 17.01 -3.66 -11.00
C LEU A 124 18.01 -4.76 -11.31
N ASN A 125 17.98 -5.87 -10.59
CA ASN A 125 18.85 -7.02 -10.83
C ASN A 125 18.47 -7.78 -12.12
N ALA A 126 17.19 -7.71 -12.54
CA ALA A 126 16.73 -8.19 -13.84
C ALA A 126 17.10 -7.26 -15.00
N GLY A 127 17.75 -6.13 -14.74
CA GLY A 127 18.14 -5.13 -15.75
C GLY A 127 17.03 -4.15 -16.12
N GLU A 128 15.91 -4.18 -15.41
CA GLU A 128 14.84 -3.20 -15.61
C GLU A 128 15.25 -1.81 -15.10
N THR A 129 14.62 -0.77 -15.64
CA THR A 129 14.81 0.64 -15.26
C THR A 129 13.52 1.25 -14.74
N PRO A 130 13.00 0.82 -13.57
CA PRO A 130 11.72 1.29 -13.07
C PRO A 130 11.77 2.76 -12.63
N LEU A 131 10.69 3.51 -12.87
CA LEU A 131 10.39 4.73 -12.14
C LEU A 131 9.79 4.34 -10.77
N LEU A 132 10.55 4.54 -9.70
CA LEU A 132 10.07 4.29 -8.35
C LEU A 132 9.18 5.46 -7.90
N VAL A 133 7.95 5.18 -7.47
CA VAL A 133 7.02 6.22 -7.01
C VAL A 133 6.86 6.12 -5.50
N SER A 134 7.02 7.25 -4.80
CA SER A 134 6.89 7.37 -3.35
C SER A 134 5.92 8.48 -2.97
N HIS A 135 5.03 8.21 -2.03
CA HIS A 135 4.24 9.24 -1.34
C HIS A 135 4.90 9.54 0.01
N ALA A 136 5.47 10.73 0.14
CA ALA A 136 6.06 11.20 1.39
C ALA A 136 4.92 11.63 2.34
N GLY A 137 4.88 11.06 3.52
CA GLY A 137 3.88 11.38 4.54
C GLY A 137 4.57 11.66 5.88
N GLU A 138 4.80 10.63 6.69
CA GLU A 138 5.50 10.77 7.97
C GLU A 138 7.01 10.86 7.79
N GLY A 139 7.69 11.61 8.68
CA GLY A 139 9.14 11.84 8.59
C GLY A 139 9.97 10.55 8.61
N LEU A 140 9.58 9.55 9.42
CA LEU A 140 10.29 8.25 9.47
C LEU A 140 10.10 7.44 8.19
N VAL A 141 8.90 7.46 7.60
CA VAL A 141 8.64 6.81 6.31
C VAL A 141 9.44 7.49 5.21
N SER A 142 9.44 8.82 5.17
CA SER A 142 10.25 9.61 4.24
C SER A 142 11.74 9.30 4.35
N LYS A 143 12.27 9.21 5.58
CA LYS A 143 13.68 8.86 5.83
C LYS A 143 14.01 7.46 5.31
N SER A 144 13.14 6.48 5.56
CA SER A 144 13.32 5.11 5.08
C SER A 144 13.33 5.05 3.55
N GLN A 145 12.37 5.73 2.89
CA GLN A 145 12.34 5.84 1.43
C GLN A 145 13.65 6.42 0.88
N GLU A 146 14.16 7.48 1.53
CA GLU A 146 15.40 8.16 1.12
C GLU A 146 16.61 7.24 1.26
N GLN A 147 16.78 6.63 2.43
CA GLN A 147 17.93 5.76 2.72
C GLN A 147 17.95 4.52 1.81
N CYS A 148 16.81 3.86 1.62
CA CYS A 148 16.70 2.72 0.71
C CYS A 148 16.99 3.13 -0.74
N PHE A 149 16.46 4.27 -1.21
CA PHE A 149 16.71 4.77 -2.56
C PHE A 149 18.19 5.07 -2.79
N HIS A 150 18.84 5.76 -1.87
CA HIS A 150 20.29 6.03 -1.98
C HIS A 150 21.13 4.74 -1.97
N GLY A 151 20.74 3.75 -1.17
CA GLY A 151 21.40 2.44 -1.18
C GLY A 151 21.26 1.72 -2.53
N LEU A 152 20.07 1.77 -3.14
CA LEU A 152 19.84 1.24 -4.49
C LEU A 152 20.67 2.00 -5.54
N LYS A 153 20.70 3.34 -5.51
CA LYS A 153 21.53 4.15 -6.42
C LYS A 153 23.01 3.84 -6.28
N ALA A 154 23.49 3.61 -5.07
CA ALA A 154 24.89 3.23 -4.82
C ALA A 154 25.24 1.85 -5.37
N ALA A 155 24.30 0.89 -5.34
CA ALA A 155 24.49 -0.46 -5.83
C ALA A 155 24.35 -0.57 -7.36
N TYR A 156 23.41 0.16 -7.96
CA TYR A 156 23.06 0.10 -9.39
C TYR A 156 23.42 1.40 -10.13
N LYS A 157 24.68 1.84 -10.01
CA LYS A 157 25.17 3.13 -10.55
C LYS A 157 24.99 3.29 -12.06
N ALA A 158 25.06 2.20 -12.82
CA ALA A 158 24.93 2.21 -14.27
C ALA A 158 23.47 2.22 -14.76
N SER A 159 22.49 1.94 -13.87
CA SER A 159 21.08 1.93 -14.23
C SER A 159 20.47 3.33 -14.23
N SER A 160 19.65 3.59 -15.24
CA SER A 160 18.96 4.88 -15.42
C SER A 160 17.67 5.02 -14.58
N PHE A 161 17.37 4.09 -13.67
CA PHE A 161 16.19 4.19 -12.81
C PHE A 161 16.20 5.47 -11.97
N ASP A 162 15.02 5.98 -11.62
CA ASP A 162 14.89 7.15 -10.75
C ASP A 162 13.65 7.06 -9.85
N ARG A 163 13.40 8.10 -9.06
CA ARG A 163 12.30 8.15 -8.12
C ARG A 163 11.50 9.44 -8.25
N LEU A 164 10.19 9.28 -8.44
CA LEU A 164 9.20 10.33 -8.20
C LEU A 164 8.77 10.30 -6.74
N ARG A 165 9.04 11.37 -5.99
CA ARG A 165 8.63 11.52 -4.60
C ARG A 165 7.70 12.69 -4.46
N VAL A 166 6.46 12.43 -4.07
CA VAL A 166 5.41 13.44 -3.96
C VAL A 166 4.97 13.60 -2.50
N TRP A 167 4.83 14.84 -2.07
CA TRP A 167 4.19 15.21 -0.82
C TRP A 167 2.81 15.76 -1.13
N MET A 168 1.77 15.29 -0.44
CA MET A 168 0.41 15.83 -0.53
C MET A 168 -0.20 15.83 0.86
N SER A 169 -0.61 17.01 1.31
CA SER A 169 -1.35 17.20 2.56
C SER A 169 -2.31 18.35 2.40
N PHE A 170 -3.32 18.40 3.24
CA PHE A 170 -4.28 19.47 3.33
C PHE A 170 -4.27 20.03 4.74
N ASP A 171 -4.58 21.33 4.90
CA ASP A 171 -4.68 21.95 6.22
C ASP A 171 -5.84 21.33 7.02
N SER A 172 -5.71 21.30 8.35
CA SER A 172 -6.74 20.74 9.22
C SER A 172 -8.10 21.44 9.11
N GLY A 173 -8.11 22.73 8.82
CA GLY A 173 -9.32 23.52 8.59
C GLY A 173 -9.76 23.59 7.12
N PHE A 174 -9.29 22.69 6.25
CA PHE A 174 -9.62 22.69 4.82
C PHE A 174 -11.11 22.46 4.54
N VAL A 175 -11.80 21.74 5.40
CA VAL A 175 -13.26 21.59 5.41
C VAL A 175 -13.77 22.25 6.68
N GLU A 176 -14.70 23.22 6.54
CA GLU A 176 -15.27 23.96 7.64
C GLU A 176 -16.25 23.08 8.43
N ASP A 177 -16.36 23.32 9.73
CA ASP A 177 -17.31 22.70 10.66
C ASP A 177 -17.23 21.15 10.78
N VAL A 178 -16.17 20.51 10.29
CA VAL A 178 -15.94 19.08 10.45
C VAL A 178 -14.60 18.79 11.10
N GLY A 179 -14.55 17.75 11.93
CA GLY A 179 -13.32 17.29 12.56
C GLY A 179 -12.39 16.58 11.59
N SER A 180 -11.08 16.62 11.87
CA SER A 180 -10.10 15.82 11.11
C SER A 180 -10.25 14.33 11.38
N GLU A 181 -9.97 13.51 10.37
CA GLU A 181 -9.93 12.05 10.49
C GLU A 181 -8.50 11.58 10.72
N ASP A 182 -8.28 10.78 11.77
CA ASP A 182 -6.96 10.23 12.10
C ASP A 182 -6.59 9.00 11.26
N THR A 183 -7.57 8.35 10.63
CA THR A 183 -7.33 7.19 9.76
C THR A 183 -7.12 7.63 8.30
N THR A 184 -6.22 6.97 7.61
CA THR A 184 -5.90 7.25 6.21
C THR A 184 -6.21 6.04 5.34
N ARG A 185 -7.47 5.56 5.37
CA ARG A 185 -7.87 4.36 4.63
C ARG A 185 -7.77 4.54 3.11
N GLY A 186 -8.06 5.77 2.61
CA GLY A 186 -7.95 6.14 1.20
C GLY A 186 -6.53 6.42 0.71
N ARG A 187 -5.51 6.40 1.56
CA ARG A 187 -4.13 6.76 1.19
C ARG A 187 -3.58 5.93 0.02
N SER A 188 -3.93 4.66 -0.06
CA SER A 188 -3.45 3.82 -1.17
C SER A 188 -4.06 4.23 -2.50
N PHE A 189 -5.27 4.79 -2.54
CA PHE A 189 -5.85 5.33 -3.76
C PHE A 189 -5.00 6.48 -4.32
N LEU A 190 -4.55 7.40 -3.47
CA LEU A 190 -3.62 8.45 -3.87
C LEU A 190 -2.29 7.87 -4.37
N PHE A 191 -1.76 6.87 -3.69
CA PHE A 191 -0.47 6.28 -4.05
C PHE A 191 -0.52 5.56 -5.42
N PHE A 192 -1.58 4.81 -5.69
CA PHE A 192 -1.81 4.22 -7.01
C PHE A 192 -1.99 5.28 -8.09
N SER A 193 -2.79 6.32 -7.82
CA SER A 193 -3.02 7.41 -8.77
C SER A 193 -1.73 8.15 -9.15
N LEU A 194 -0.80 8.34 -8.20
CA LEU A 194 0.52 8.90 -8.47
C LEU A 194 1.33 7.99 -9.43
N GLY A 195 1.33 6.68 -9.17
CA GLY A 195 2.00 5.69 -10.03
C GLY A 195 1.39 5.64 -11.42
N LEU A 196 0.06 5.66 -11.53
CA LEU A 196 -0.63 5.61 -12.81
C LEU A 196 -0.44 6.90 -13.61
N ALA A 197 -0.52 8.07 -12.96
CA ALA A 197 -0.22 9.34 -13.63
C ALA A 197 1.22 9.35 -14.19
N ALA A 198 2.19 8.87 -13.41
CA ALA A 198 3.57 8.70 -13.87
C ALA A 198 3.66 7.70 -15.03
N GLY A 199 2.92 6.59 -14.97
CA GLY A 199 2.84 5.61 -16.05
C GLY A 199 2.31 6.20 -17.36
N THR A 200 1.26 7.04 -17.31
CA THR A 200 0.75 7.70 -18.52
C THR A 200 1.76 8.65 -19.16
N ALA A 201 2.78 9.07 -18.41
CA ALA A 201 3.83 9.96 -18.91
C ALA A 201 4.92 9.21 -19.71
N LEU A 202 4.91 7.86 -19.69
CA LEU A 202 5.87 7.06 -20.46
C LEU A 202 5.54 7.03 -21.96
N GLY A 203 4.33 7.48 -22.36
CA GLY A 203 3.92 7.56 -23.77
C GLY A 203 3.70 6.20 -24.44
N ARG A 204 3.57 5.13 -23.68
CA ARG A 204 3.36 3.75 -24.11
C ARG A 204 2.57 2.97 -23.06
N ASP A 205 2.15 1.76 -23.38
CA ASP A 205 1.60 0.83 -22.40
C ASP A 205 2.61 0.56 -21.29
N PHE A 206 2.14 0.50 -20.07
CA PHE A 206 3.01 0.35 -18.90
C PHE A 206 2.45 -0.62 -17.88
N VAL A 207 3.34 -1.13 -17.03
CA VAL A 207 2.96 -1.88 -15.83
C VAL A 207 3.27 -1.04 -14.59
N LEU A 208 2.26 -0.88 -13.72
CA LEU A 208 2.45 -0.40 -12.36
C LEU A 208 2.60 -1.59 -11.44
N LYS A 209 3.84 -1.87 -11.02
CA LYS A 209 4.14 -2.91 -10.01
C LYS A 209 3.83 -2.39 -8.61
N VAL A 210 3.11 -3.19 -7.83
CA VAL A 210 2.77 -2.92 -6.42
C VAL A 210 3.26 -4.07 -5.56
N PRO A 211 4.56 -4.11 -5.23
CA PRO A 211 5.14 -5.24 -4.51
C PRO A 211 4.59 -5.37 -3.09
N GLU A 212 3.87 -6.45 -2.81
CA GLU A 212 3.39 -6.80 -1.48
C GLU A 212 3.19 -8.31 -1.36
N ASN A 213 3.60 -8.90 -0.24
CA ASN A 213 3.43 -10.33 0.01
C ASN A 213 1.94 -10.74 0.10
N GLY A 214 1.62 -11.96 -0.28
CA GLY A 214 0.24 -12.45 -0.37
C GLY A 214 -0.51 -12.47 0.96
N LEU A 215 0.18 -12.70 2.09
CA LEU A 215 -0.46 -12.67 3.41
C LEU A 215 -1.01 -11.27 3.75
N ILE A 216 -0.25 -10.22 3.49
CA ILE A 216 -0.69 -8.83 3.67
C ILE A 216 -1.72 -8.45 2.59
N ALA A 217 -1.48 -8.84 1.34
CA ALA A 217 -2.38 -8.55 0.22
C ALA A 217 -3.80 -9.07 0.46
N LEU A 218 -3.93 -10.30 0.94
CA LEU A 218 -5.23 -10.88 1.30
C LEU A 218 -5.90 -10.17 2.48
N ASN A 219 -5.09 -9.70 3.44
CA ASN A 219 -5.57 -8.98 4.62
C ASN A 219 -6.68 -9.69 5.39
N VAL A 220 -6.56 -11.01 5.57
CA VAL A 220 -7.56 -11.81 6.28
C VAL A 220 -7.61 -11.38 7.75
N PRO A 221 -8.80 -11.02 8.28
CA PRO A 221 -8.95 -10.67 9.70
C PRO A 221 -8.56 -11.84 10.60
N LEU A 222 -7.56 -11.64 11.46
CA LEU A 222 -7.06 -12.67 12.37
C LEU A 222 -8.03 -12.96 13.51
N ASP A 223 -8.79 -11.95 13.93
CA ASP A 223 -9.83 -12.02 14.95
C ASP A 223 -11.06 -11.17 14.58
N ARG A 224 -12.12 -11.25 15.41
CA ARG A 224 -13.38 -10.53 15.16
C ARG A 224 -13.25 -9.02 15.26
N LEU A 225 -12.33 -8.49 16.07
CA LEU A 225 -12.13 -7.07 16.27
C LEU A 225 -11.49 -6.39 15.05
N ARG A 226 -10.88 -7.20 14.17
CA ARG A 226 -10.26 -6.74 12.93
C ARG A 226 -11.17 -6.82 11.70
N LEU A 227 -12.42 -7.26 11.87
CA LEU A 227 -13.40 -7.26 10.78
C LEU A 227 -13.70 -5.82 10.36
N GLY A 228 -13.11 -5.41 9.26
CA GLY A 228 -13.40 -4.14 8.58
C GLY A 228 -12.57 -2.92 9.00
N ALA A 229 -12.04 -2.89 10.23
CA ALA A 229 -11.69 -1.64 10.85
C ALA A 229 -10.35 -1.01 10.52
N LEU A 230 -9.28 -1.74 10.59
CA LEU A 230 -7.95 -1.16 10.72
C LEU A 230 -6.98 -1.67 9.66
N SER A 231 -7.48 -2.40 8.69
CA SER A 231 -6.66 -3.10 7.72
C SER A 231 -6.71 -2.40 6.37
N THR A 232 -5.58 -1.97 5.87
CA THR A 232 -5.43 -1.48 4.51
C THR A 232 -5.65 -2.65 3.55
N ARG A 233 -6.53 -2.46 2.55
CA ARG A 233 -6.83 -3.45 1.49
C ARG A 233 -6.10 -3.09 0.20
N THR A 234 -4.91 -2.55 0.32
CA THR A 234 -4.14 -1.88 -0.75
C THR A 234 -3.92 -2.78 -1.97
N THR A 235 -3.57 -4.04 -1.76
CA THR A 235 -3.23 -4.99 -2.83
C THR A 235 -4.15 -6.21 -2.84
N HIS A 236 -5.30 -6.11 -2.18
CA HIS A 236 -6.32 -7.16 -2.25
C HIS A 236 -6.73 -7.43 -3.70
N PRO A 237 -6.86 -8.69 -4.15
CA PRO A 237 -7.15 -9.03 -5.55
C PRO A 237 -8.34 -8.27 -6.13
N PHE A 238 -9.43 -8.11 -5.37
CA PHE A 238 -10.58 -7.31 -5.80
C PHE A 238 -10.23 -5.85 -6.10
N TYR A 239 -9.44 -5.21 -5.23
CA TYR A 239 -9.06 -3.81 -5.43
C TYR A 239 -8.13 -3.63 -6.63
N MET A 240 -7.19 -4.56 -6.81
CA MET A 240 -6.31 -4.59 -7.98
C MET A 240 -7.09 -4.78 -9.27
N ALA A 241 -8.09 -5.66 -9.28
CA ALA A 241 -8.99 -5.85 -10.42
C ALA A 241 -9.77 -4.57 -10.76
N ARG A 242 -10.30 -3.86 -9.74
CA ARG A 242 -11.01 -2.58 -9.96
C ARG A 242 -10.11 -1.51 -10.57
N TRP A 243 -8.84 -1.45 -10.22
CA TRP A 243 -7.90 -0.55 -10.88
C TRP A 243 -7.71 -0.90 -12.36
N ASN A 244 -7.55 -2.17 -12.69
CA ASN A 244 -7.42 -2.60 -14.07
C ASN A 244 -8.72 -2.34 -14.87
N ASP A 245 -9.90 -2.51 -14.25
CA ASP A 245 -11.17 -2.14 -14.85
C ASP A 245 -11.27 -0.63 -15.11
N LEU A 246 -10.83 0.18 -14.13
CA LEU A 246 -10.84 1.65 -14.24
C LEU A 246 -9.92 2.13 -15.37
N LEU A 247 -8.72 1.59 -15.49
CA LEU A 247 -7.78 1.91 -16.56
C LEU A 247 -8.41 1.62 -17.94
N ARG A 248 -9.03 0.44 -18.09
CA ARG A 248 -9.74 0.07 -19.34
C ARG A 248 -10.90 1.02 -19.65
N ALA A 249 -11.73 1.35 -18.66
CA ALA A 249 -12.85 2.27 -18.84
C ALA A 249 -12.39 3.70 -19.20
N LEU A 250 -11.24 4.12 -18.71
CA LEU A 250 -10.64 5.41 -19.01
C LEU A 250 -9.78 5.39 -20.29
N GLY A 251 -9.64 4.25 -20.96
CA GLY A 251 -8.83 4.11 -22.18
C GLY A 251 -7.34 4.34 -21.94
N VAL A 252 -6.84 3.98 -20.75
CA VAL A 252 -5.42 4.06 -20.41
C VAL A 252 -4.76 2.71 -20.70
N GLY A 253 -3.76 2.70 -21.55
CA GLY A 253 -2.93 1.54 -21.86
C GLY A 253 -1.96 1.23 -20.71
N GLY A 254 -2.50 0.63 -19.63
CA GLY A 254 -1.72 0.30 -18.45
C GLY A 254 -2.30 -0.89 -17.68
N LYS A 255 -1.46 -1.52 -16.87
CA LYS A 255 -1.83 -2.65 -16.01
C LYS A 255 -1.27 -2.42 -14.62
N VAL A 256 -2.06 -2.74 -13.60
CA VAL A 256 -1.62 -2.79 -12.20
C VAL A 256 -1.43 -4.24 -11.81
N GLU A 257 -0.27 -4.58 -11.22
CA GLU A 257 -0.01 -5.94 -10.77
C GLU A 257 0.79 -5.98 -9.47
N ASN A 258 0.55 -7.02 -8.68
CA ASN A 258 1.40 -7.41 -7.56
C ASN A 258 2.22 -8.65 -7.99
N PRO A 259 3.54 -8.55 -8.17
CA PRO A 259 4.37 -9.68 -8.61
C PRO A 259 4.58 -10.75 -7.52
N TYR A 260 4.12 -10.50 -6.29
CA TYR A 260 4.33 -11.38 -5.12
C TYR A 260 3.02 -11.82 -4.46
N TRP A 261 1.91 -11.79 -5.21
CA TRP A 261 0.57 -12.10 -4.67
C TRP A 261 0.46 -13.51 -4.08
N ASP A 262 1.25 -14.47 -4.57
CA ASP A 262 1.32 -15.88 -4.16
C ASP A 262 2.50 -16.21 -3.25
N LYS A 263 3.32 -15.22 -2.89
CA LYS A 263 4.51 -15.39 -2.04
C LYS A 263 4.28 -14.88 -0.64
N THR A 264 4.79 -15.62 0.35
CA THR A 264 4.93 -15.11 1.71
C THR A 264 6.06 -14.09 1.78
N LYS A 265 6.11 -13.30 2.85
CA LYS A 265 7.23 -12.37 3.03
C LYS A 265 8.57 -13.10 3.22
N GLY A 266 8.58 -14.28 3.86
CA GLY A 266 9.78 -15.11 4.00
C GLY A 266 10.27 -15.64 2.65
N GLU A 267 9.35 -16.03 1.77
CA GLU A 267 9.69 -16.44 0.41
C GLU A 267 10.25 -15.27 -0.41
N MET A 268 9.66 -14.08 -0.30
CA MET A 268 10.23 -12.88 -0.93
C MET A 268 11.68 -12.62 -0.46
N VAL A 269 11.94 -12.72 0.85
CA VAL A 269 13.29 -12.51 1.42
C VAL A 269 14.27 -13.56 0.92
N THR A 270 13.88 -14.83 0.91
CA THR A 270 14.78 -15.95 0.52
C THR A 270 15.01 -16.03 -0.98
N GLN A 271 14.05 -15.60 -1.80
CA GLN A 271 14.10 -15.61 -3.25
C GLN A 271 14.57 -14.28 -3.84
N CYS A 272 14.87 -13.27 -3.02
CA CYS A 272 15.40 -11.99 -3.49
C CYS A 272 16.67 -12.20 -4.30
N THR A 273 16.72 -11.65 -5.49
CA THR A 273 17.78 -11.88 -6.49
C THR A 273 19.14 -11.29 -6.11
N ASN A 274 19.18 -10.39 -5.10
CA ASN A 274 20.43 -9.87 -4.52
C ASN A 274 20.34 -9.89 -2.98
N PRO A 275 20.53 -11.08 -2.35
CA PRO A 275 20.39 -11.23 -0.89
C PRO A 275 21.44 -10.44 -0.10
N ALA A 276 22.62 -10.19 -0.66
CA ALA A 276 23.66 -9.39 0.00
C ALA A 276 23.22 -7.93 0.14
N LEU A 277 22.72 -7.33 -0.92
CA LEU A 277 22.18 -5.97 -0.91
C LEU A 277 20.93 -5.89 -0.01
N LEU A 278 20.03 -6.88 -0.09
CA LEU A 278 18.86 -6.93 0.79
C LEU A 278 19.28 -6.94 2.26
N LYS A 279 20.27 -7.76 2.66
CA LYS A 279 20.79 -7.80 4.03
C LYS A 279 21.32 -6.44 4.49
N GLN A 280 21.98 -5.70 3.60
CA GLN A 280 22.50 -4.36 3.89
C GLN A 280 21.37 -3.32 4.06
N LEU A 281 20.35 -3.34 3.18
CA LEU A 281 19.33 -2.31 3.12
C LEU A 281 18.08 -2.62 3.96
N ALA A 282 17.81 -3.88 4.29
CA ALA A 282 16.64 -4.25 5.07
C ALA A 282 16.50 -3.47 6.39
N PRO A 283 17.56 -3.23 7.19
CA PRO A 283 17.44 -2.44 8.42
C PRO A 283 17.01 -0.99 8.21
N LEU A 284 17.22 -0.45 7.01
CA LEU A 284 16.83 0.93 6.64
C LEU A 284 15.35 1.01 6.19
N SER A 285 14.76 -0.13 5.81
CA SER A 285 13.36 -0.19 5.39
C SER A 285 12.41 -0.14 6.59
N LEU A 286 11.20 0.40 6.41
CA LEU A 286 10.22 0.60 7.49
C LEU A 286 8.89 -0.08 7.19
N SER A 287 8.56 -1.12 7.97
CA SER A 287 7.33 -1.91 7.82
C SER A 287 6.37 -1.83 9.02
N CYS A 288 6.51 -0.85 9.89
CA CYS A 288 5.66 -0.70 11.08
C CYS A 288 4.37 0.06 10.75
N SER A 289 3.23 -0.38 11.31
CA SER A 289 1.95 0.33 11.15
C SER A 289 1.84 1.63 11.96
N SER A 290 2.71 1.82 12.97
CA SER A 290 2.70 3.00 13.85
C SER A 290 4.12 3.34 14.27
N PRO A 291 4.96 3.83 13.35
CA PRO A 291 6.40 4.01 13.59
C PRO A 291 6.73 5.10 14.61
N THR A 292 5.83 6.07 14.80
CA THR A 292 5.98 7.20 15.72
C THR A 292 5.52 6.90 17.15
N LYS A 293 4.86 5.74 17.39
CA LYS A 293 4.31 5.38 18.71
C LYS A 293 5.37 5.40 19.83
N GLY A 294 6.63 5.14 19.51
CA GLY A 294 7.75 5.21 20.46
C GLY A 294 7.88 6.55 21.15
N ARG A 295 7.46 7.67 20.53
CA ARG A 295 7.49 9.02 21.14
C ARG A 295 6.74 9.07 22.47
N TRP A 296 5.56 8.45 22.52
CA TRP A 296 4.66 8.47 23.66
C TRP A 296 5.03 7.47 24.76
N THR A 297 5.85 6.46 24.42
CA THR A 297 6.22 5.36 25.32
C THR A 297 7.70 5.38 25.71
N LYS A 298 8.45 6.44 25.36
CA LYS A 298 9.91 6.56 25.57
C LYS A 298 10.71 5.36 25.02
N LYS A 299 10.18 4.69 24.00
CA LYS A 299 10.83 3.58 23.28
C LYS A 299 11.40 4.08 21.96
N PRO A 300 12.35 3.35 21.35
CA PRO A 300 12.86 3.68 20.02
C PRO A 300 11.73 3.85 19.01
N GLN A 301 11.83 4.89 18.17
CA GLN A 301 10.92 5.09 17.05
C GLN A 301 11.31 4.15 15.91
N GLY A 302 10.34 3.81 15.04
CA GLY A 302 10.55 2.90 13.93
C GLY A 302 9.72 1.63 14.10
N HIS A 303 10.35 0.49 14.28
CA HIS A 303 9.61 -0.77 14.40
C HIS A 303 9.20 -1.05 15.86
N CYS A 304 7.89 -1.14 16.13
CA CYS A 304 7.41 -1.49 17.47
C CYS A 304 7.72 -2.94 17.87
N GLY A 305 7.84 -3.85 16.90
CA GLY A 305 8.20 -5.26 17.10
C GLY A 305 7.03 -6.22 17.32
N TYR A 306 5.80 -5.73 17.49
CA TYR A 306 4.63 -6.54 17.82
C TYR A 306 3.39 -6.28 16.95
N CYS A 307 3.33 -5.20 16.18
CA CYS A 307 2.20 -5.02 15.26
C CYS A 307 2.25 -6.05 14.12
N LEU A 308 1.12 -6.27 13.45
CA LEU A 308 1.00 -7.26 12.38
C LEU A 308 2.15 -7.18 11.35
N PRO A 309 2.45 -6.02 10.73
CA PRO A 309 3.58 -5.94 9.81
C PRO A 309 4.94 -6.23 10.44
N CYS A 310 5.17 -5.84 11.70
CA CYS A 310 6.42 -6.14 12.40
C CYS A 310 6.58 -7.63 12.69
N LEU A 311 5.51 -8.34 13.09
CA LEU A 311 5.55 -9.78 13.34
C LEU A 311 5.83 -10.55 12.05
N ILE A 312 5.18 -10.20 10.94
CA ILE A 312 5.44 -10.80 9.62
C ILE A 312 6.89 -10.51 9.17
N ARG A 313 7.39 -9.28 9.35
CA ARG A 313 8.79 -8.94 9.06
C ARG A 313 9.76 -9.78 9.88
N ARG A 314 9.59 -9.87 11.19
CA ARG A 314 10.45 -10.67 12.07
C ARG A 314 10.46 -12.14 11.68
N ALA A 315 9.27 -12.69 11.36
CA ALA A 315 9.15 -14.06 10.88
C ALA A 315 9.91 -14.30 9.57
N SER A 316 9.84 -13.34 8.63
CA SER A 316 10.48 -13.46 7.32
C SER A 316 12.00 -13.39 7.36
N LEU A 317 12.59 -12.63 8.29
CA LEU A 317 14.04 -12.45 8.41
C LEU A 317 14.74 -13.53 9.26
N GLN A 318 13.99 -14.41 9.92
CA GLN A 318 14.47 -15.66 10.55
C GLN A 318 15.74 -15.53 11.40
N GLY A 319 15.79 -14.56 12.30
CA GLY A 319 16.94 -14.33 13.18
C GLY A 319 18.16 -13.64 12.53
N LYS A 320 18.12 -13.40 11.24
CA LYS A 320 19.13 -12.57 10.52
C LYS A 320 18.76 -11.09 10.49
N ASP A 321 17.86 -10.70 11.39
CA ASP A 321 17.29 -9.36 11.45
C ASP A 321 18.08 -8.47 12.38
N SER A 322 18.79 -7.50 11.84
CA SER A 322 19.50 -6.44 12.58
C SER A 322 18.63 -5.21 12.85
N THR A 323 17.32 -5.29 12.59
CA THR A 323 16.36 -4.22 12.86
C THR A 323 16.20 -3.99 14.37
N ILE A 324 16.23 -2.73 14.79
CA ILE A 324 15.95 -2.35 16.18
C ILE A 324 14.43 -2.31 16.38
N TYR A 325 13.95 -3.08 17.35
CA TYR A 325 12.54 -3.16 17.72
C TYR A 325 12.27 -2.52 19.09
N GLY A 326 11.15 -1.82 19.22
CA GLY A 326 10.69 -1.27 20.50
C GLY A 326 10.40 -2.35 21.56
N VAL A 327 10.00 -3.56 21.13
CA VAL A 327 9.98 -4.79 21.93
C VAL A 327 11.00 -5.74 21.30
N PRO A 328 12.24 -5.81 21.83
CA PRO A 328 13.32 -6.58 21.20
C PRO A 328 13.06 -8.08 21.22
N ASP A 329 12.58 -8.63 22.33
CA ASP A 329 12.26 -10.05 22.49
C ASP A 329 10.83 -10.22 23.01
N LEU A 330 10.04 -11.02 22.29
CA LEU A 330 8.65 -11.34 22.63
C LEU A 330 8.51 -12.44 23.69
N LYS A 331 9.63 -13.10 24.05
CA LYS A 331 9.64 -14.26 24.98
C LYS A 331 10.05 -13.89 26.40
N THR A 332 10.58 -12.71 26.62
CA THR A 332 11.12 -12.28 27.92
C THR A 332 10.05 -12.19 29.00
N ALA A 333 8.82 -11.86 28.64
CA ALA A 333 7.71 -11.75 29.57
C ALA A 333 6.41 -12.25 28.94
N THR A 334 5.42 -12.57 29.76
CA THR A 334 4.05 -12.82 29.29
C THR A 334 3.44 -11.49 28.85
N LEU A 335 2.98 -11.43 27.59
CA LEU A 335 2.40 -10.23 27.00
C LEU A 335 0.94 -10.07 27.45
N ASP A 336 0.61 -8.92 28.03
CA ASP A 336 -0.76 -8.60 28.46
C ASP A 336 -1.69 -8.41 27.24
N THR A 337 -2.73 -9.22 27.16
CA THR A 337 -3.70 -9.17 26.06
C THR A 337 -4.66 -7.97 26.14
N ARG A 338 -4.65 -7.19 27.22
CA ARG A 338 -5.34 -5.91 27.31
C ARG A 338 -4.51 -4.78 26.69
N GLN A 339 -3.23 -5.00 26.47
CA GLN A 339 -2.32 -4.07 25.80
C GLN A 339 -2.15 -4.44 24.32
N ALA A 340 -1.80 -3.46 23.51
CA ALA A 340 -1.64 -3.66 22.06
C ALA A 340 -0.61 -4.74 21.70
N GLU A 341 0.45 -4.89 22.49
CA GLU A 341 1.48 -5.92 22.30
C GLU A 341 0.89 -7.33 22.37
N GLY A 342 0.22 -7.63 23.49
CA GLY A 342 -0.37 -8.94 23.70
C GLY A 342 -1.56 -9.21 22.79
N GLN A 343 -2.40 -8.20 22.54
CA GLN A 343 -3.55 -8.32 21.64
C GLN A 343 -3.15 -8.72 20.22
N GLN A 344 -2.12 -8.06 19.64
CA GLN A 344 -1.66 -8.34 18.27
C GLN A 344 -1.07 -9.77 18.17
N VAL A 345 -0.24 -10.15 19.14
CA VAL A 345 0.36 -11.50 19.19
C VAL A 345 -0.73 -12.55 19.37
N ARG A 346 -1.66 -12.34 20.30
CA ARG A 346 -2.77 -13.27 20.55
C ARG A 346 -3.66 -13.50 19.34
N SER A 347 -3.92 -12.47 18.54
CA SER A 347 -4.67 -12.58 17.30
C SER A 347 -4.03 -13.57 16.33
N PHE A 348 -2.70 -13.49 16.15
CA PHE A 348 -1.96 -14.47 15.35
C PHE A 348 -2.03 -15.88 15.95
N GLN A 349 -1.81 -16.03 17.27
CA GLN A 349 -1.86 -17.33 17.94
C GLN A 349 -3.23 -18.02 17.74
N ILE A 350 -4.33 -17.27 17.82
CA ILE A 350 -5.68 -17.78 17.59
C ILE A 350 -5.86 -18.21 16.13
N ALA A 351 -5.43 -17.38 15.17
CA ALA A 351 -5.54 -17.70 13.74
C ALA A 351 -4.71 -18.95 13.39
N ILE A 352 -3.47 -19.02 13.88
CA ILE A 352 -2.57 -20.16 13.68
C ILE A 352 -3.17 -21.43 14.28
N ALA A 353 -3.61 -21.40 15.54
CA ALA A 353 -4.19 -22.57 16.22
C ALA A 353 -5.48 -23.06 15.52
N ARG A 354 -6.26 -22.14 14.93
CA ARG A 354 -7.44 -22.49 14.14
C ARG A 354 -7.06 -23.28 12.89
N LEU A 355 -6.08 -22.77 12.10
CA LEU A 355 -5.66 -23.44 10.87
C LEU A 355 -4.86 -24.71 11.11
N SER A 356 -4.08 -24.80 12.19
CA SER A 356 -3.39 -26.06 12.56
C SER A 356 -4.37 -27.19 12.85
N LYS A 357 -5.56 -26.88 13.39
CA LYS A 357 -6.62 -27.87 13.66
C LYS A 357 -7.48 -28.16 12.42
N ARG A 358 -7.67 -27.19 11.55
CA ARG A 358 -8.58 -27.22 10.39
C ARG A 358 -7.96 -26.47 9.20
N PRO A 359 -6.99 -27.07 8.51
CA PRO A 359 -6.30 -26.39 7.39
C PRO A 359 -7.24 -26.00 6.24
N GLU A 360 -8.30 -26.78 6.02
CA GLU A 360 -9.31 -26.55 4.98
C GLU A 360 -10.04 -25.20 5.14
N LEU A 361 -10.08 -24.66 6.36
CA LEU A 361 -10.70 -23.35 6.61
C LEU A 361 -9.99 -22.20 5.87
N ALA A 362 -8.75 -22.38 5.45
CA ALA A 362 -8.03 -21.34 4.68
C ALA A 362 -8.84 -20.91 3.45
N LYS A 363 -9.40 -21.86 2.70
CA LYS A 363 -10.24 -21.58 1.50
C LYS A 363 -11.47 -20.71 1.81
N ALA A 364 -12.10 -20.90 2.97
CA ALA A 364 -13.23 -20.07 3.38
C ALA A 364 -12.79 -18.71 3.95
N LEU A 365 -11.68 -18.68 4.69
CA LEU A 365 -11.21 -17.48 5.40
C LEU A 365 -10.70 -16.40 4.44
N ILE A 366 -10.10 -16.75 3.32
CA ILE A 366 -9.59 -15.79 2.34
C ILE A 366 -10.68 -14.91 1.72
N HIS A 367 -11.95 -15.35 1.78
CA HIS A 367 -13.10 -14.55 1.30
C HIS A 367 -13.62 -13.52 2.32
N LYS A 368 -13.17 -13.57 3.58
CA LYS A 368 -13.64 -12.63 4.62
C LYS A 368 -13.30 -11.17 4.36
N PRO A 369 -12.11 -10.82 3.83
CA PRO A 369 -11.76 -9.43 3.57
C PRO A 369 -12.56 -8.82 2.42
N GLY A 370 -12.97 -9.64 1.46
CA GLY A 370 -13.67 -9.20 0.26
C GLY A 370 -13.80 -10.31 -0.79
N PRO A 371 -14.50 -9.99 -1.89
CA PRO A 371 -14.73 -10.94 -2.95
C PRO A 371 -13.45 -11.28 -3.72
N LEU A 372 -13.37 -12.53 -4.21
CA LEU A 372 -12.26 -13.05 -5.02
C LEU A 372 -12.74 -13.61 -6.37
N TYR A 373 -13.93 -13.24 -6.82
CA TYR A 373 -14.57 -13.79 -8.03
C TYR A 373 -13.92 -13.35 -9.35
N ASP A 374 -13.06 -12.35 -9.33
CA ASP A 374 -12.42 -11.84 -10.56
C ASP A 374 -11.44 -12.84 -11.18
N ASP A 375 -10.82 -13.71 -10.36
CA ASP A 375 -9.94 -14.78 -10.82
C ASP A 375 -10.06 -16.03 -9.91
N PRO A 376 -11.08 -16.87 -10.15
CA PRO A 376 -11.30 -18.08 -9.35
C PRO A 376 -10.15 -19.10 -9.43
N SER A 377 -9.34 -19.09 -10.50
CA SER A 377 -8.22 -20.02 -10.68
C SER A 377 -7.14 -19.85 -9.61
N ARG A 378 -7.05 -18.67 -8.98
CA ARG A 378 -6.08 -18.37 -7.92
C ARG A 378 -6.52 -18.75 -6.51
N HIS A 379 -7.73 -19.25 -6.31
CA HIS A 379 -8.25 -19.47 -4.95
C HIS A 379 -7.40 -20.43 -4.13
N ASP A 380 -6.90 -21.51 -4.74
CA ASP A 380 -6.08 -22.50 -4.05
C ASP A 380 -4.71 -21.91 -3.67
N ASP A 381 -4.06 -21.18 -4.57
CA ASP A 381 -2.78 -20.52 -4.30
C ASP A 381 -2.93 -19.42 -3.24
N LEU A 382 -4.04 -18.66 -3.26
CA LEU A 382 -4.34 -17.64 -2.25
C LEU A 382 -4.60 -18.26 -0.86
N ALA A 383 -5.27 -19.40 -0.81
CA ALA A 383 -5.46 -20.15 0.44
C ALA A 383 -4.14 -20.73 0.96
N ASP A 384 -3.29 -21.19 0.05
CA ASP A 384 -1.98 -21.75 0.39
C ASP A 384 -1.01 -20.67 0.89
N VAL A 385 -0.89 -19.53 0.23
CA VAL A 385 -0.03 -18.43 0.71
C VAL A 385 -0.49 -17.90 2.07
N TYR A 386 -1.81 -17.86 2.32
CA TYR A 386 -2.35 -17.50 3.63
C TYR A 386 -1.91 -18.47 4.71
N ARG A 387 -2.02 -19.79 4.45
CA ARG A 387 -1.58 -20.86 5.36
C ARG A 387 -0.07 -20.75 5.63
N ARG A 388 0.77 -20.72 4.58
CA ARG A 388 2.24 -20.64 4.69
C ARG A 388 2.69 -19.39 5.44
N GLY A 389 2.05 -18.24 5.18
CA GLY A 389 2.35 -16.99 5.88
C GLY A 389 2.03 -17.04 7.37
N LEU A 390 0.93 -17.71 7.79
CA LEU A 390 0.63 -17.94 9.19
C LEU A 390 1.60 -18.93 9.84
N GLU A 391 2.05 -19.97 9.13
CA GLU A 391 3.07 -20.89 9.61
C GLU A 391 4.43 -20.20 9.85
N GLU A 392 4.82 -19.26 8.98
CA GLU A 392 6.03 -18.44 9.20
C GLU A 392 5.94 -17.68 10.53
N VAL A 393 4.83 -16.99 10.76
CA VAL A 393 4.61 -16.26 12.01
C VAL A 393 4.50 -17.23 13.19
N GLY A 394 3.93 -18.41 12.99
CA GLY A 394 3.83 -19.45 14.01
C GLY A 394 5.21 -19.88 14.53
N ARG A 395 6.18 -20.08 13.63
CA ARG A 395 7.57 -20.38 14.01
C ARG A 395 8.19 -19.31 14.89
N LEU A 396 7.98 -18.03 14.57
CA LEU A 396 8.43 -16.89 15.38
C LEU A 396 7.79 -16.91 16.78
N LEU A 397 6.48 -17.21 16.84
CA LEU A 397 5.70 -17.14 18.09
C LEU A 397 5.80 -18.38 18.96
N THR A 398 6.58 -19.39 18.56
CA THR A 398 6.84 -20.58 19.40
C THR A 398 7.47 -20.15 20.72
N GLY A 399 6.83 -20.50 21.85
CA GLY A 399 7.28 -20.13 23.19
C GLY A 399 6.90 -18.70 23.65
N VAL A 400 6.24 -17.91 22.82
CA VAL A 400 5.71 -16.59 23.24
C VAL A 400 4.41 -16.80 24.03
N ARG A 401 4.32 -16.22 25.22
CA ARG A 401 3.17 -16.34 26.13
C ARG A 401 2.34 -15.06 26.11
N THR A 402 1.02 -15.23 26.08
CA THR A 402 0.04 -14.14 26.18
C THR A 402 -1.02 -14.49 27.21
N ALA A 403 -1.35 -13.56 28.08
CA ALA A 403 -2.41 -13.71 29.09
C ALA A 403 -3.04 -12.35 29.40
N PRO A 404 -4.31 -12.28 29.86
CA PRO A 404 -4.83 -11.07 30.51
C PRO A 404 -4.11 -10.91 31.86
N SER A 405 -3.60 -9.72 32.13
CA SER A 405 -2.99 -9.37 33.44
C SER A 405 -4.01 -8.76 34.37
#